data_bdbfac7cef345355c89a8e48a48c3743
#
_entry.id   bdbfac7cef345355c89a8e48a48c3743
#
_cell.length_a   1.000
_cell.length_b   1.000
_cell.length_c   1.000
_cell.angle_alpha   90.00
_cell.angle_beta   90.00
_cell.angle_gamma   90.00
#
_symmetry.space_group_name_H-M   'P 1'
#
loop_
_entity.id
_entity.type
_entity.pdbx_description
1 polymer ?
#
loop_
_entity_poly.entity_id
_entity_poly.type
_entity_poly.pdbx_seq_one_letter_code
_entity_poly.pdbx_strand_id
1 'polypeptide(L)'
;SNLSRKDSKKSYTYNIKDFPLGIIGIEKIYDSYLRGTPGIEQIEVNAQGNYVRRLSFINSKKGKNIQLTINSELQNYTHQRIGANIGAALIIDAKNGNILSSASSPSYDPNIFSKTLNKTAWEKVVNSVNAPLINRPLKGLYPPGSTFKPVVALAALKYGLIKTTDKIFCNGVYPLGNRDFHCWNKFGHGKLNLTNAIAQSCDVFFYEIALRLGIKKISETAKLLGFGSYYDEFFGVSKSIIPDKKWKLDHYNEKWQKGETLNVGIGQGFLLSTPIELAIMTANLINKGNVVIPNIIKSISGEPIINNFRKNNNFNIEHLDIIKQGMFKVINSNKGTGWKSRTEDKEFYIAGKTGTSQVRIISANERATGILKNKDLPFSKRDHGLFIGFAPYIKPKYITAVVLEHAGGGSKSAAPVGRDLLIASRRIIEGIDTNIVVS
;
A
#
# COMPACT_ATOMS: atom_id res chain seq x y z
N SER A 1 4.80 29.14 -11.13
CA SER A 1 4.56 28.31 -9.95
C SER A 1 4.86 29.13 -8.69
N ASN A 2 3.80 29.48 -7.95
CA ASN A 2 3.94 30.22 -6.69
C ASN A 2 4.44 29.25 -5.61
N LEU A 3 5.76 29.15 -5.48
CA LEU A 3 6.38 28.63 -4.26
C LEU A 3 6.01 29.59 -3.13
N SER A 4 5.46 29.08 -2.04
CA SER A 4 5.02 29.91 -0.93
C SER A 4 6.19 30.76 -0.43
N ARG A 5 5.98 32.05 -0.22
CA ARG A 5 6.98 33.00 0.29
C ARG A 5 7.68 32.59 1.61
N LYS A 6 7.21 31.52 2.26
CA LYS A 6 7.82 30.97 3.49
C LYS A 6 9.10 30.17 3.20
N ASP A 7 9.23 29.56 2.03
CA ASP A 7 10.41 28.74 1.70
C ASP A 7 11.56 29.58 1.14
N SER A 8 11.29 30.79 0.66
CA SER A 8 12.28 31.70 0.05
C SER A 8 13.30 32.29 1.01
N LYS A 9 13.08 32.20 2.31
CA LYS A 9 14.01 32.75 3.33
C LYS A 9 15.12 31.77 3.77
N LYS A 10 15.12 30.52 3.30
CA LYS A 10 16.02 29.49 3.84
C LYS A 10 17.31 29.24 3.04
N SER A 11 17.44 29.68 1.81
CA SER A 11 18.69 29.47 1.07
C SER A 11 18.83 30.44 -0.11
N TYR A 12 19.98 31.09 -0.20
CA TYR A 12 20.44 31.94 -1.31
C TYR A 12 20.36 31.21 -2.67
N THR A 13 20.49 29.88 -2.66
CA THR A 13 20.48 29.01 -3.85
C THR A 13 19.13 28.89 -4.56
N TYR A 14 18.03 29.22 -3.90
CA TYR A 14 16.69 29.15 -4.52
C TYR A 14 16.44 30.24 -5.58
N ASN A 15 17.24 31.30 -5.58
CA ASN A 15 17.10 32.43 -6.48
C ASN A 15 18.03 32.39 -7.70
N ILE A 16 18.85 31.34 -7.83
CA ILE A 16 19.77 31.19 -8.96
C ILE A 16 18.97 30.62 -10.14
N LYS A 17 18.90 31.40 -11.22
CA LYS A 17 18.28 30.97 -12.46
C LYS A 17 18.93 29.68 -12.96
N ASP A 18 18.08 28.72 -13.39
CA ASP A 18 18.50 27.42 -13.95
C ASP A 18 19.24 26.48 -12.97
N PHE A 19 19.28 26.80 -11.66
CA PHE A 19 19.83 25.88 -10.69
C PHE A 19 18.80 24.78 -10.33
N PRO A 20 19.10 23.48 -10.48
CA PRO A 20 18.13 22.40 -10.31
C PRO A 20 17.48 22.40 -8.93
N LEU A 21 16.17 22.20 -8.88
CA LEU A 21 15.36 22.12 -7.66
C LEU A 21 14.53 20.85 -7.68
N GLY A 22 14.59 20.06 -6.63
CA GLY A 22 13.73 18.91 -6.43
C GLY A 22 12.27 19.33 -6.18
N ILE A 23 11.37 18.95 -7.05
CA ILE A 23 9.93 19.36 -6.99
C ILE A 23 9.07 18.28 -6.34
N ILE A 24 9.37 17.01 -6.56
CA ILE A 24 8.59 15.86 -6.08
C ILE A 24 9.50 14.71 -5.63
N GLY A 25 8.95 13.79 -4.83
CA GLY A 25 9.59 12.54 -4.45
C GLY A 25 10.92 12.73 -3.70
N ILE A 26 11.84 11.83 -3.95
CA ILE A 26 13.18 11.81 -3.31
C ILE A 26 13.94 13.08 -3.60
N GLU A 27 13.89 13.61 -4.81
CA GLU A 27 14.57 14.83 -5.20
C GLU A 27 14.11 16.02 -4.35
N LYS A 28 12.83 16.13 -4.05
CA LYS A 28 12.28 17.20 -3.19
C LYS A 28 12.70 17.02 -1.73
N ILE A 29 12.56 15.81 -1.21
CA ILE A 29 12.78 15.51 0.22
C ILE A 29 14.27 15.65 0.56
N TYR A 30 15.14 15.18 -0.33
CA TYR A 30 16.59 15.19 -0.15
C TYR A 30 17.30 16.27 -0.97
N ASP A 31 16.57 17.29 -1.43
CA ASP A 31 17.10 18.37 -2.25
C ASP A 31 18.34 19.06 -1.64
N SER A 32 18.32 19.31 -0.33
CA SER A 32 19.45 19.90 0.39
C SER A 32 20.74 19.07 0.36
N TYR A 33 20.58 17.74 0.19
CA TYR A 33 21.72 16.83 0.04
C TYR A 33 22.17 16.72 -1.43
N LEU A 34 21.20 16.62 -2.34
CA LEU A 34 21.44 16.31 -3.76
C LEU A 34 21.95 17.54 -4.54
N ARG A 35 21.46 18.73 -4.21
CA ARG A 35 21.68 19.94 -5.00
C ARG A 35 23.12 20.44 -4.99
N GLY A 36 23.83 20.29 -3.87
CA GLY A 36 25.14 20.90 -3.67
C GLY A 36 25.06 22.41 -3.46
N THR A 37 26.20 23.09 -3.69
CA THR A 37 26.30 24.55 -3.56
C THR A 37 26.95 25.11 -4.82
N PRO A 38 26.37 26.13 -5.47
CA PRO A 38 26.95 26.73 -6.65
C PRO A 38 28.25 27.47 -6.31
N GLY A 39 29.15 27.50 -7.25
CA GLY A 39 30.32 28.41 -7.19
C GLY A 39 29.90 29.85 -7.49
N ILE A 40 30.67 30.79 -7.00
CA ILE A 40 30.46 32.21 -7.23
C ILE A 40 31.76 32.79 -7.79
N GLU A 41 31.65 33.46 -8.93
CA GLU A 41 32.76 34.23 -9.48
C GLU A 41 32.33 35.71 -9.56
N GLN A 42 33.14 36.55 -8.97
CA GLN A 42 33.00 37.99 -9.04
C GLN A 42 34.01 38.52 -10.05
N ILE A 43 33.52 39.19 -11.07
CA ILE A 43 34.34 39.73 -12.13
C ILE A 43 34.16 41.25 -12.22
N GLU A 44 35.25 41.93 -12.61
CA GLU A 44 35.20 43.35 -13.01
C GLU A 44 34.98 43.40 -14.49
N VAL A 45 34.08 44.27 -14.92
CA VAL A 45 33.78 44.54 -16.33
C VAL A 45 33.99 46.04 -16.63
N ASN A 46 34.38 46.40 -17.86
CA ASN A 46 34.49 47.80 -18.28
C ASN A 46 33.09 48.35 -18.58
N ALA A 47 33.03 49.63 -18.97
CA ALA A 47 31.78 50.34 -19.32
C ALA A 47 30.99 49.71 -20.48
N GLN A 48 31.65 48.87 -21.30
CA GLN A 48 31.01 48.12 -22.42
C GLN A 48 30.61 46.70 -22.01
N GLY A 49 30.80 46.28 -20.73
CA GLY A 49 30.46 44.98 -20.27
C GLY A 49 31.53 43.90 -20.55
N ASN A 50 32.69 44.26 -21.06
CA ASN A 50 33.80 43.34 -21.34
C ASN A 50 34.54 42.98 -20.05
N TYR A 51 34.88 41.69 -19.90
CA TYR A 51 35.70 41.16 -18.77
C TYR A 51 37.01 41.89 -18.65
N VAL A 52 37.34 42.35 -17.45
CA VAL A 52 38.63 42.98 -17.10
C VAL A 52 39.48 42.02 -16.26
N ARG A 53 38.94 41.62 -15.12
CA ARG A 53 39.64 40.66 -14.20
C ARG A 53 38.70 39.99 -13.26
N ARG A 54 39.14 38.87 -12.69
CA ARG A 54 38.46 38.18 -11.60
C ARG A 54 38.79 38.86 -10.28
N LEU A 55 37.78 39.23 -9.51
CA LEU A 55 37.92 39.83 -8.18
C LEU A 55 37.92 38.76 -7.09
N SER A 56 37.02 37.81 -7.19
CA SER A 56 36.93 36.66 -6.25
C SER A 56 36.36 35.40 -6.92
N PHE A 57 36.68 34.25 -6.34
CA PHE A 57 36.17 32.96 -6.80
C PHE A 57 35.92 32.02 -5.62
N ILE A 58 34.72 31.49 -5.52
CA ILE A 58 34.33 30.46 -4.58
C ILE A 58 33.99 29.20 -5.35
N ASN A 59 34.67 28.10 -5.07
CA ASN A 59 34.44 26.82 -5.73
C ASN A 59 33.04 26.29 -5.45
N SER A 60 32.42 25.69 -6.45
CA SER A 60 31.20 24.91 -6.25
C SER A 60 31.47 23.68 -5.40
N LYS A 61 30.47 23.26 -4.62
CA LYS A 61 30.47 21.98 -3.88
C LYS A 61 29.47 21.04 -4.47
N LYS A 62 29.91 19.85 -4.88
CA LYS A 62 29.06 18.80 -5.40
C LYS A 62 28.04 18.33 -4.34
N GLY A 63 26.83 18.00 -4.75
CA GLY A 63 25.84 17.35 -3.90
C GLY A 63 26.30 15.97 -3.43
N LYS A 64 25.63 15.46 -2.41
CA LYS A 64 25.91 14.16 -1.81
C LYS A 64 25.30 13.03 -2.64
N ASN A 65 25.98 11.90 -2.69
CA ASN A 65 25.42 10.68 -3.27
C ASN A 65 24.40 10.06 -2.31
N ILE A 66 23.25 9.66 -2.83
CA ILE A 66 22.22 8.95 -2.08
C ILE A 66 22.06 7.55 -2.69
N GLN A 67 22.20 6.51 -1.86
CA GLN A 67 21.90 5.15 -2.24
C GLN A 67 20.52 4.77 -1.72
N LEU A 68 19.67 4.26 -2.61
CA LEU A 68 18.32 3.80 -2.26
C LEU A 68 18.32 2.35 -1.78
N THR A 69 17.25 1.96 -1.08
CA THR A 69 16.99 0.56 -0.73
C THR A 69 16.41 -0.23 -1.90
N ILE A 70 15.98 0.46 -2.96
CA ILE A 70 15.41 -0.14 -4.18
C ILE A 70 16.46 -1.04 -4.84
N ASN A 71 16.09 -2.29 -5.10
CA ASN A 71 16.84 -3.19 -5.97
C ASN A 71 16.34 -2.98 -7.41
N SER A 72 17.23 -2.56 -8.32
CA SER A 72 16.86 -2.19 -9.70
C SER A 72 16.30 -3.36 -10.50
N GLU A 73 16.84 -4.56 -10.33
CA GLU A 73 16.36 -5.75 -11.02
C GLU A 73 14.95 -6.12 -10.55
N LEU A 74 14.73 -6.13 -9.23
CA LEU A 74 13.41 -6.38 -8.65
C LEU A 74 12.40 -5.29 -9.01
N GLN A 75 12.83 -4.03 -9.11
CA GLN A 75 11.99 -2.92 -9.57
C GLN A 75 11.54 -3.13 -11.00
N ASN A 76 12.45 -3.49 -11.90
CA ASN A 76 12.14 -3.79 -13.28
C ASN A 76 11.19 -5.00 -13.40
N TYR A 77 11.47 -6.08 -12.69
CA TYR A 77 10.60 -7.24 -12.65
C TYR A 77 9.20 -6.88 -12.16
N THR A 78 9.10 -6.09 -11.07
CA THR A 78 7.81 -5.66 -10.52
C THR A 78 7.00 -4.88 -11.56
N HIS A 79 7.65 -3.97 -12.27
CA HIS A 79 6.99 -3.18 -13.31
C HIS A 79 6.49 -4.05 -14.46
N GLN A 80 7.33 -4.95 -14.95
CA GLN A 80 6.98 -5.90 -16.00
C GLN A 80 5.85 -6.84 -15.58
N ARG A 81 5.83 -7.27 -14.30
CA ARG A 81 4.83 -8.20 -13.78
C ARG A 81 3.45 -7.58 -13.60
N ILE A 82 3.35 -6.30 -13.31
CA ILE A 82 2.08 -5.57 -13.39
C ILE A 82 1.62 -5.53 -14.85
N GLY A 83 2.54 -5.33 -15.80
CA GLY A 83 2.27 -5.31 -17.23
C GLY A 83 1.29 -4.19 -17.62
N ALA A 84 0.30 -4.54 -18.45
CA ALA A 84 -0.72 -3.61 -18.93
C ALA A 84 -1.82 -3.28 -17.90
N ASN A 85 -1.80 -3.88 -16.71
CA ASN A 85 -2.79 -3.54 -15.69
C ASN A 85 -2.53 -2.14 -15.14
N ILE A 86 -3.60 -1.44 -14.78
CA ILE A 86 -3.52 -0.19 -14.02
C ILE A 86 -3.44 -0.56 -12.54
N GLY A 87 -2.47 0.00 -11.80
CA GLY A 87 -2.38 -0.32 -10.38
C GLY A 87 -1.01 -0.08 -9.77
N ALA A 88 -0.80 -0.72 -8.63
CA ALA A 88 0.41 -0.63 -7.83
C ALA A 88 0.85 -2.01 -7.35
N ALA A 89 2.16 -2.21 -7.30
CA ALA A 89 2.75 -3.31 -6.57
C ALA A 89 4.03 -2.84 -5.88
N LEU A 90 4.26 -3.32 -4.67
CA LEU A 90 5.45 -2.99 -3.91
C LEU A 90 5.93 -4.19 -3.09
N ILE A 91 7.22 -4.18 -2.79
CA ILE A 91 7.88 -5.14 -1.92
C ILE A 91 8.67 -4.37 -0.87
N ILE A 92 8.51 -4.78 0.38
CA ILE A 92 9.29 -4.25 1.49
C ILE A 92 9.98 -5.39 2.24
N ASP A 93 11.13 -5.08 2.82
CA ASP A 93 11.78 -5.95 3.80
C ASP A 93 10.93 -6.03 5.06
N ALA A 94 10.57 -7.26 5.45
CA ALA A 94 9.69 -7.50 6.57
C ALA A 94 10.27 -7.06 7.92
N LYS A 95 11.59 -7.02 8.05
CA LYS A 95 12.27 -6.75 9.31
C LYS A 95 12.46 -5.26 9.55
N ASN A 96 12.88 -4.50 8.52
CA ASN A 96 13.32 -3.12 8.67
C ASN A 96 12.46 -2.11 7.89
N GLY A 97 11.49 -2.56 7.08
CA GLY A 97 10.62 -1.69 6.29
C GLY A 97 11.29 -1.04 5.08
N ASN A 98 12.49 -1.46 4.71
CA ASN A 98 13.13 -0.97 3.50
C ASN A 98 12.28 -1.30 2.27
N ILE A 99 11.98 -0.29 1.47
CA ILE A 99 11.27 -0.47 0.21
C ILE A 99 12.25 -1.04 -0.81
N LEU A 100 12.05 -2.31 -1.20
CA LEU A 100 12.92 -3.03 -2.14
C LEU A 100 12.46 -2.82 -3.58
N SER A 101 11.17 -2.59 -3.79
CA SER A 101 10.55 -2.29 -5.08
C SER A 101 9.24 -1.55 -4.86
N SER A 102 8.93 -0.58 -5.75
CA SER A 102 7.67 0.19 -5.71
C SER A 102 7.30 0.62 -7.12
N ALA A 103 6.34 -0.08 -7.73
CA ALA A 103 5.93 0.17 -9.11
C ALA A 103 4.49 0.69 -9.19
N SER A 104 4.31 1.72 -10.01
CA SER A 104 3.03 2.32 -10.42
C SER A 104 2.80 2.07 -11.89
N SER A 105 1.61 1.63 -12.29
CA SER A 105 1.26 1.43 -13.70
C SER A 105 -0.10 2.09 -14.01
N PRO A 106 -0.25 2.77 -15.17
CA PRO A 106 0.84 3.14 -16.06
C PRO A 106 1.83 4.10 -15.39
N SER A 107 3.03 4.16 -15.93
CA SER A 107 4.09 5.06 -15.51
C SER A 107 4.47 6.02 -16.66
N TYR A 108 5.43 6.89 -16.42
CA TYR A 108 5.97 7.80 -17.41
C TYR A 108 7.49 7.85 -17.31
N ASP A 109 8.17 8.26 -18.38
CA ASP A 109 9.61 8.51 -18.35
C ASP A 109 9.88 9.87 -17.68
N PRO A 110 10.54 9.92 -16.50
CA PRO A 110 10.83 11.18 -15.82
C PRO A 110 11.78 12.08 -16.62
N ASN A 111 12.55 11.54 -17.56
CA ASN A 111 13.45 12.33 -18.40
C ASN A 111 12.73 13.30 -19.33
N ILE A 112 11.43 13.15 -19.57
CA ILE A 112 10.63 14.14 -20.32
C ILE A 112 10.64 15.53 -19.65
N PHE A 113 10.94 15.58 -18.34
CA PHE A 113 11.00 16.84 -17.57
C PHE A 113 12.42 17.43 -17.46
N SER A 114 13.45 16.67 -17.83
CA SER A 114 14.86 17.10 -17.72
C SER A 114 15.36 17.95 -18.88
N LYS A 115 14.61 17.96 -19.98
CA LYS A 115 14.91 18.76 -21.19
C LYS A 115 13.83 19.84 -21.36
N THR A 116 14.04 20.76 -22.30
CA THR A 116 13.00 21.73 -22.68
C THR A 116 11.67 20.98 -22.92
N LEU A 117 10.68 21.28 -22.10
CA LEU A 117 9.41 20.57 -22.04
C LEU A 117 8.76 20.54 -23.43
N ASN A 118 8.72 19.37 -24.06
CA ASN A 118 7.93 19.18 -25.26
C ASN A 118 6.45 19.20 -24.86
N LYS A 119 5.75 20.27 -25.25
CA LYS A 119 4.34 20.51 -24.92
C LYS A 119 3.46 19.30 -25.28
N THR A 120 3.70 18.70 -26.44
CA THR A 120 2.95 17.52 -26.91
C THR A 120 3.18 16.28 -26.03
N ALA A 121 4.42 16.05 -25.57
CA ALA A 121 4.74 14.94 -24.66
C ALA A 121 4.12 15.16 -23.27
N TRP A 122 4.14 16.41 -22.78
CA TRP A 122 3.48 16.79 -21.54
C TRP A 122 1.97 16.58 -21.60
N GLU A 123 1.31 17.08 -22.65
CA GLU A 123 -0.14 16.94 -22.85
C GLU A 123 -0.58 15.47 -22.91
N LYS A 124 0.20 14.60 -23.55
CA LYS A 124 -0.06 13.14 -23.57
C LYS A 124 -0.07 12.52 -22.17
N VAL A 125 0.84 12.95 -21.30
CA VAL A 125 0.95 12.41 -19.95
C VAL A 125 -0.15 12.98 -19.04
N VAL A 126 -0.40 14.29 -19.08
CA VAL A 126 -1.37 14.97 -18.20
C VAL A 126 -2.81 14.61 -18.56
N ASN A 127 -3.11 14.53 -19.85
CA ASN A 127 -4.47 14.24 -20.32
C ASN A 127 -4.78 12.75 -20.44
N SER A 128 -3.83 11.89 -20.03
CA SER A 128 -4.08 10.44 -20.03
C SER A 128 -5.14 10.06 -19.00
N VAL A 129 -6.20 9.41 -19.47
CA VAL A 129 -7.31 8.90 -18.64
C VAL A 129 -6.81 7.98 -17.53
N ASN A 130 -5.71 7.28 -17.76
CA ASN A 130 -5.13 6.35 -16.80
C ASN A 130 -4.17 7.00 -15.79
N ALA A 131 -4.08 8.35 -15.78
CA ALA A 131 -3.37 9.17 -14.81
C ALA A 131 -1.96 8.62 -14.42
N PRO A 132 -0.99 8.55 -15.38
CA PRO A 132 0.33 7.98 -15.14
C PRO A 132 1.18 8.78 -14.15
N LEU A 133 0.85 10.04 -13.88
CA LEU A 133 1.54 10.88 -12.88
C LEU A 133 1.23 10.50 -11.44
N ILE A 134 0.20 9.70 -11.21
CA ILE A 134 -0.14 9.25 -9.86
C ILE A 134 0.85 8.17 -9.43
N ASN A 135 1.62 8.45 -8.38
CA ASN A 135 2.41 7.43 -7.68
C ASN A 135 1.46 6.54 -6.85
N ARG A 136 0.85 5.54 -7.50
CA ARG A 136 -0.19 4.70 -6.90
C ARG A 136 0.23 3.97 -5.62
N PRO A 137 1.45 3.45 -5.50
CA PRO A 137 1.90 2.83 -4.25
C PRO A 137 1.77 3.74 -3.02
N LEU A 138 2.01 5.04 -3.19
CA LEU A 138 2.08 6.01 -2.11
C LEU A 138 0.84 6.92 -2.04
N LYS A 139 0.17 7.17 -3.17
CA LYS A 139 -0.92 8.15 -3.27
C LYS A 139 -2.27 7.58 -3.67
N GLY A 140 -2.31 6.38 -4.23
CA GLY A 140 -3.56 5.72 -4.58
C GLY A 140 -4.35 5.36 -3.32
N LEU A 141 -5.58 5.85 -3.21
CA LEU A 141 -6.48 5.57 -2.09
C LEU A 141 -7.55 4.57 -2.55
N TYR A 142 -7.52 3.38 -1.96
CA TYR A 142 -8.41 2.28 -2.31
C TYR A 142 -9.13 1.73 -1.09
N PRO A 143 -10.41 1.34 -1.19
CA PRO A 143 -11.01 0.51 -0.16
C PRO A 143 -10.21 -0.79 -0.03
N PRO A 144 -9.68 -1.14 1.15
CA PRO A 144 -8.80 -2.31 1.29
C PRO A 144 -9.53 -3.64 1.09
N GLY A 145 -10.85 -3.65 1.12
CA GLY A 145 -11.64 -4.86 1.03
C GLY A 145 -11.21 -5.91 2.06
N SER A 146 -11.29 -7.16 1.70
CA SER A 146 -10.97 -8.27 2.61
C SER A 146 -9.51 -8.29 3.10
N THR A 147 -8.60 -7.46 2.58
CA THR A 147 -7.23 -7.34 3.14
C THR A 147 -7.23 -6.66 4.50
N PHE A 148 -8.32 -6.00 4.88
CA PHE A 148 -8.51 -5.37 6.19
C PHE A 148 -9.02 -6.34 7.26
N LYS A 149 -9.59 -7.50 6.89
CA LYS A 149 -10.13 -8.47 7.84
C LYS A 149 -9.15 -8.94 8.92
N PRO A 150 -7.85 -9.12 8.67
CA PRO A 150 -6.87 -9.39 9.72
C PRO A 150 -6.84 -8.33 10.84
N VAL A 151 -7.06 -7.05 10.52
CA VAL A 151 -7.14 -5.94 11.49
C VAL A 151 -8.36 -6.12 12.40
N VAL A 152 -9.53 -6.41 11.80
CA VAL A 152 -10.79 -6.62 12.53
C VAL A 152 -10.71 -7.87 13.41
N ALA A 153 -10.09 -8.94 12.89
CA ALA A 153 -9.84 -10.17 13.64
C ALA A 153 -8.94 -9.93 14.87
N LEU A 154 -7.84 -9.21 14.66
CA LEU A 154 -6.93 -8.85 15.75
C LEU A 154 -7.62 -7.95 16.79
N ALA A 155 -8.44 -6.98 16.36
CA ALA A 155 -9.23 -6.16 17.26
C ALA A 155 -10.17 -7.00 18.12
N ALA A 156 -10.87 -7.98 17.52
CA ALA A 156 -11.79 -8.84 18.25
C ALA A 156 -11.10 -9.69 19.33
N LEU A 157 -9.90 -10.22 19.04
CA LEU A 157 -9.07 -10.92 20.02
C LEU A 157 -8.53 -9.95 21.08
N LYS A 158 -8.00 -8.80 20.69
CA LYS A 158 -7.43 -7.78 21.59
C LYS A 158 -8.43 -7.32 22.66
N TYR A 159 -9.68 -7.12 22.24
CA TYR A 159 -10.74 -6.66 23.15
C TYR A 159 -11.54 -7.80 23.79
N GLY A 160 -11.09 -9.06 23.65
CA GLY A 160 -11.70 -10.23 24.29
C GLY A 160 -13.13 -10.54 23.84
N LEU A 161 -13.53 -10.09 22.64
CA LEU A 161 -14.88 -10.28 22.12
C LEU A 161 -15.11 -11.64 21.47
N ILE A 162 -14.04 -12.33 21.14
CA ILE A 162 -14.05 -13.71 20.65
C ILE A 162 -12.85 -14.47 21.21
N LYS A 163 -13.06 -15.77 21.39
CA LYS A 163 -12.00 -16.76 21.65
C LYS A 163 -11.67 -17.46 20.33
N THR A 164 -10.49 -18.04 20.26
CA THR A 164 -10.03 -18.78 19.06
C THR A 164 -10.89 -20.00 18.74
N THR A 165 -11.55 -20.55 19.76
CA THR A 165 -12.46 -21.70 19.69
C THR A 165 -13.88 -21.33 19.25
N ASP A 166 -14.25 -20.06 19.36
CA ASP A 166 -15.59 -19.61 19.03
C ASP A 166 -15.89 -19.84 17.55
N LYS A 167 -17.14 -20.25 17.29
CA LYS A 167 -17.63 -20.50 15.93
C LYS A 167 -18.83 -19.62 15.64
N ILE A 168 -18.85 -18.98 14.48
CA ILE A 168 -19.98 -18.23 13.96
C ILE A 168 -20.52 -18.95 12.73
N PHE A 169 -21.84 -19.04 12.62
CA PHE A 169 -22.51 -19.67 11.50
C PHE A 169 -22.77 -18.66 10.37
N CYS A 170 -22.42 -19.03 9.16
CA CYS A 170 -22.65 -18.26 7.96
C CYS A 170 -23.58 -19.03 7.01
N ASN A 171 -24.79 -18.53 6.81
CA ASN A 171 -25.76 -19.01 5.83
C ASN A 171 -25.75 -18.21 4.52
N GLY A 172 -24.81 -17.27 4.36
CA GLY A 172 -24.70 -16.40 3.18
C GLY A 172 -25.28 -15.00 3.35
N VAL A 173 -26.03 -14.73 4.42
CA VAL A 173 -26.69 -13.44 4.68
C VAL A 173 -26.55 -13.05 6.15
N TYR A 174 -26.43 -11.76 6.43
CA TYR A 174 -26.46 -11.17 7.76
C TYR A 174 -27.52 -10.08 7.84
N PRO A 175 -28.67 -10.33 8.48
CA PRO A 175 -29.74 -9.34 8.59
C PRO A 175 -29.38 -8.25 9.62
N LEU A 176 -29.65 -7.00 9.29
CA LEU A 176 -29.51 -5.87 10.21
C LEU A 176 -30.65 -4.87 9.99
N GLY A 177 -31.62 -4.86 10.89
CA GLY A 177 -32.85 -4.10 10.72
C GLY A 177 -33.65 -4.59 9.50
N ASN A 178 -33.97 -3.67 8.61
CA ASN A 178 -34.68 -3.96 7.36
C ASN A 178 -33.75 -4.18 6.15
N ARG A 179 -32.45 -4.41 6.37
CA ARG A 179 -31.45 -4.58 5.30
C ARG A 179 -30.62 -5.84 5.50
N ASP A 180 -30.42 -6.56 4.39
CA ASP A 180 -29.58 -7.74 4.32
C ASP A 180 -28.16 -7.39 3.84
N PHE A 181 -27.15 -7.90 4.56
CA PHE A 181 -25.74 -7.83 4.21
C PHE A 181 -25.30 -9.22 3.73
N HIS A 182 -24.85 -9.30 2.48
CA HIS A 182 -24.57 -10.58 1.84
C HIS A 182 -23.10 -10.98 1.98
N CYS A 183 -22.86 -12.27 2.17
CA CYS A 183 -21.56 -12.88 1.99
C CYS A 183 -21.24 -13.04 0.50
N TRP A 184 -19.95 -13.02 0.14
CA TRP A 184 -19.53 -13.30 -1.22
C TRP A 184 -19.92 -14.74 -1.66
N ASN A 185 -19.94 -15.69 -0.72
CA ASN A 185 -20.51 -17.02 -0.94
C ASN A 185 -21.99 -17.02 -0.56
N LYS A 186 -22.85 -17.00 -1.57
CA LYS A 186 -24.31 -16.97 -1.41
C LYS A 186 -24.91 -18.19 -0.67
N PHE A 187 -24.20 -19.32 -0.70
CA PHE A 187 -24.62 -20.54 0.00
C PHE A 187 -24.13 -20.59 1.46
N GLY A 188 -23.38 -19.58 1.88
CA GLY A 188 -22.76 -19.54 3.19
C GLY A 188 -21.50 -20.42 3.30
N HIS A 189 -20.89 -20.36 4.46
CA HIS A 189 -19.67 -21.09 4.78
C HIS A 189 -19.88 -22.12 5.92
N GLY A 190 -21.10 -22.20 6.47
CA GLY A 190 -21.39 -23.01 7.65
C GLY A 190 -20.73 -22.45 8.93
N LYS A 191 -20.42 -23.32 9.88
CA LYS A 191 -19.74 -22.93 11.13
C LYS A 191 -18.25 -22.75 10.93
N LEU A 192 -17.74 -21.54 11.17
CA LEU A 192 -16.32 -21.17 11.04
C LEU A 192 -15.77 -20.65 12.35
N ASN A 193 -14.55 -21.03 12.69
CA ASN A 193 -13.72 -20.32 13.66
C ASN A 193 -12.92 -19.20 12.98
N LEU A 194 -12.23 -18.38 13.76
CA LEU A 194 -11.52 -17.19 13.29
C LEU A 194 -10.53 -17.48 12.15
N THR A 195 -9.65 -18.48 12.31
CA THR A 195 -8.61 -18.77 11.30
C THR A 195 -9.22 -19.24 9.98
N ASN A 196 -10.31 -20.02 10.03
CA ASN A 196 -11.03 -20.47 8.84
C ASN A 196 -11.86 -19.35 8.21
N ALA A 197 -12.39 -18.42 9.02
CA ALA A 197 -13.08 -17.22 8.51
C ALA A 197 -12.12 -16.28 7.76
N ILE A 198 -10.87 -16.14 8.24
CA ILE A 198 -9.81 -15.43 7.51
C ILE A 198 -9.48 -16.17 6.21
N ALA A 199 -9.26 -17.49 6.27
CA ALA A 199 -8.90 -18.33 5.13
C ALA A 199 -9.92 -18.25 3.99
N GLN A 200 -11.20 -18.40 4.33
CA GLN A 200 -12.31 -18.38 3.37
C GLN A 200 -12.90 -16.98 3.15
N SER A 201 -12.34 -15.96 3.84
CA SER A 201 -12.80 -14.56 3.70
C SER A 201 -14.29 -14.36 3.95
N CYS A 202 -14.88 -15.04 4.95
CA CYS A 202 -16.32 -15.02 5.23
C CYS A 202 -16.80 -13.63 5.70
N ASP A 203 -17.63 -12.95 4.91
CA ASP A 203 -18.12 -11.62 5.26
C ASP A 203 -19.05 -11.66 6.48
N VAL A 204 -19.95 -12.62 6.57
CA VAL A 204 -20.89 -12.76 7.71
C VAL A 204 -20.16 -12.89 9.03
N PHE A 205 -19.07 -13.67 9.09
CA PHE A 205 -18.23 -13.75 10.29
C PHE A 205 -17.70 -12.37 10.70
N PHE A 206 -17.23 -11.61 9.71
CA PHE A 206 -16.65 -10.28 9.95
C PHE A 206 -17.71 -9.20 10.20
N TYR A 207 -18.92 -9.31 9.68
CA TYR A 207 -20.04 -8.46 10.06
C TYR A 207 -20.38 -8.63 11.55
N GLU A 208 -20.50 -9.87 12.00
CA GLU A 208 -20.82 -10.18 13.40
C GLU A 208 -19.78 -9.61 14.36
N ILE A 209 -18.49 -9.89 14.12
CA ILE A 209 -17.45 -9.38 15.02
C ILE A 209 -17.26 -7.86 14.93
N ALA A 210 -17.46 -7.26 13.75
CA ALA A 210 -17.39 -5.81 13.58
C ALA A 210 -18.51 -5.09 14.36
N LEU A 211 -19.72 -5.66 14.33
CA LEU A 211 -20.84 -5.10 15.08
C LEU A 211 -20.60 -5.15 16.60
N ARG A 212 -20.07 -6.28 17.10
CA ARG A 212 -19.67 -6.41 18.51
C ARG A 212 -18.55 -5.45 18.91
N LEU A 213 -17.57 -5.20 18.03
CA LEU A 213 -16.47 -4.26 18.25
C LEU A 213 -16.95 -2.81 18.30
N GLY A 214 -17.78 -2.43 17.36
CA GLY A 214 -18.08 -1.05 17.04
C GLY A 214 -16.91 -0.35 16.34
N ILE A 215 -17.21 0.75 15.64
CA ILE A 215 -16.25 1.45 14.78
C ILE A 215 -15.04 1.99 15.53
N LYS A 216 -15.21 2.46 16.77
CA LYS A 216 -14.10 3.04 17.57
C LYS A 216 -12.95 2.06 17.75
N LYS A 217 -13.23 0.83 18.22
CA LYS A 217 -12.20 -0.20 18.46
C LYS A 217 -11.53 -0.66 17.16
N ILE A 218 -12.27 -0.73 16.06
CA ILE A 218 -11.74 -1.04 14.73
C ILE A 218 -10.76 0.06 14.29
N SER A 219 -11.16 1.33 14.35
CA SER A 219 -10.34 2.49 14.00
C SER A 219 -9.07 2.57 14.83
N GLU A 220 -9.17 2.41 16.16
CA GLU A 220 -8.03 2.41 17.07
C GLU A 220 -7.03 1.32 16.72
N THR A 221 -7.50 0.11 16.45
CA THR A 221 -6.63 -1.02 16.09
C THR A 221 -5.96 -0.80 14.72
N ALA A 222 -6.68 -0.24 13.75
CA ALA A 222 -6.11 0.12 12.45
C ALA A 222 -4.97 1.14 12.60
N LYS A 223 -5.17 2.19 13.40
CA LYS A 223 -4.15 3.20 13.69
C LYS A 223 -2.91 2.61 14.37
N LEU A 224 -3.09 1.68 15.32
CA LEU A 224 -1.99 0.96 15.98
C LEU A 224 -1.19 0.08 15.01
N LEU A 225 -1.79 -0.36 13.91
CA LEU A 225 -1.13 -1.15 12.86
C LEU A 225 -0.53 -0.30 11.74
N GLY A 226 -0.59 1.04 11.85
CA GLY A 226 0.10 1.95 10.95
C GLY A 226 -0.79 2.68 9.93
N PHE A 227 -2.11 2.43 9.91
CA PHE A 227 -3.02 3.23 9.07
C PHE A 227 -3.12 4.66 9.54
N GLY A 228 -3.11 5.60 8.59
CA GLY A 228 -3.20 7.03 8.87
C GLY A 228 -1.98 7.60 9.60
N SER A 229 -0.88 6.85 9.67
CA SER A 229 0.39 7.33 10.21
C SER A 229 1.01 8.38 9.28
N TYR A 230 1.73 9.34 9.89
CA TYR A 230 2.42 10.39 9.15
C TYR A 230 3.68 9.85 8.47
N TYR A 231 3.50 9.20 7.33
CA TYR A 231 4.59 8.92 6.39
C TYR A 231 4.78 10.06 5.39
N ASP A 232 4.00 11.12 5.52
CA ASP A 232 3.86 12.24 4.60
C ASP A 232 5.14 13.06 4.48
N GLU A 233 5.81 13.26 5.61
CA GLU A 233 7.09 14.00 5.67
C GLU A 233 8.22 13.30 4.93
N PHE A 234 8.13 11.97 4.75
CA PHE A 234 9.19 11.17 4.13
C PHE A 234 8.93 10.83 2.66
N PHE A 235 7.65 10.70 2.23
CA PHE A 235 7.34 10.12 0.92
C PHE A 235 6.22 10.81 0.16
N GLY A 236 5.55 11.81 0.74
CA GLY A 236 4.34 12.39 0.17
C GLY A 236 3.23 11.34 0.02
N VAL A 237 3.08 10.47 1.03
CA VAL A 237 2.03 9.44 1.08
C VAL A 237 0.68 10.10 1.30
N SER A 238 -0.35 9.70 0.57
CA SER A 238 -1.71 10.15 0.85
C SER A 238 -2.19 9.62 2.19
N LYS A 239 -2.86 10.46 2.95
CA LYS A 239 -3.40 10.06 4.24
C LYS A 239 -4.60 9.14 4.05
N SER A 240 -4.55 7.95 4.63
CA SER A 240 -5.68 7.03 4.70
C SER A 240 -6.88 7.67 5.37
N ILE A 241 -8.07 7.27 4.94
CA ILE A 241 -9.32 7.60 5.64
C ILE A 241 -9.67 6.43 6.55
N ILE A 242 -9.48 6.62 7.85
CA ILE A 242 -9.88 5.68 8.89
C ILE A 242 -11.12 6.25 9.57
N PRO A 243 -12.33 5.89 9.10
CA PRO A 243 -13.54 6.53 9.56
C PRO A 243 -13.87 6.15 11.01
N ASP A 244 -14.44 7.11 11.74
CA ASP A 244 -15.09 6.92 13.02
C ASP A 244 -16.30 7.84 13.14
N LYS A 245 -16.99 7.82 14.30
CA LYS A 245 -18.19 8.62 14.51
C LYS A 245 -17.92 10.12 14.37
N LYS A 246 -16.77 10.58 14.89
CA LYS A 246 -16.37 11.99 14.83
C LYS A 246 -16.06 12.39 13.39
N TRP A 247 -15.24 11.57 12.68
CA TRP A 247 -14.90 11.80 11.30
C TRP A 247 -16.15 11.96 10.41
N LYS A 248 -17.15 11.07 10.58
CA LYS A 248 -18.38 11.17 9.78
C LYS A 248 -19.17 12.44 10.11
N LEU A 249 -19.30 12.80 11.37
CA LEU A 249 -19.98 14.02 11.77
C LEU A 249 -19.30 15.27 11.21
N ASP A 250 -17.98 15.32 11.28
CA ASP A 250 -17.18 16.46 10.80
C ASP A 250 -17.23 16.63 9.27
N HIS A 251 -17.34 15.53 8.49
CA HIS A 251 -17.29 15.58 7.02
C HIS A 251 -18.65 15.58 6.32
N TYR A 252 -19.65 14.93 6.93
CA TYR A 252 -20.98 14.75 6.33
C TYR A 252 -22.10 15.37 7.13
N ASN A 253 -21.84 15.87 8.35
CA ASN A 253 -22.84 16.32 9.31
C ASN A 253 -23.93 15.25 9.60
N GLU A 254 -23.54 13.99 9.61
CA GLU A 254 -24.41 12.84 9.82
C GLU A 254 -23.94 11.95 10.97
N LYS A 255 -24.90 11.30 11.65
CA LYS A 255 -24.61 10.31 12.69
C LYS A 255 -24.14 8.99 12.05
N TRP A 256 -23.20 8.32 12.71
CA TRP A 256 -22.73 6.99 12.33
C TRP A 256 -23.83 5.93 12.43
N GLN A 257 -24.01 5.11 11.38
CA GLN A 257 -24.97 4.04 11.34
C GLN A 257 -24.32 2.67 11.59
N LYS A 258 -25.05 1.71 12.18
CA LYS A 258 -24.53 0.34 12.41
C LYS A 258 -24.11 -0.37 11.13
N GLY A 259 -24.83 -0.18 10.03
CA GLY A 259 -24.49 -0.74 8.72
C GLY A 259 -23.15 -0.26 8.16
N GLU A 260 -22.73 0.97 8.50
CA GLU A 260 -21.40 1.48 8.12
C GLU A 260 -20.28 0.73 8.84
N THR A 261 -20.52 0.33 10.11
CA THR A 261 -19.58 -0.52 10.86
C THR A 261 -19.40 -1.89 10.18
N LEU A 262 -20.48 -2.48 9.65
CA LEU A 262 -20.41 -3.74 8.91
C LEU A 262 -19.55 -3.57 7.64
N ASN A 263 -19.78 -2.50 6.87
CA ASN A 263 -19.00 -2.23 5.66
C ASN A 263 -17.50 -2.05 5.99
N VAL A 264 -17.16 -1.25 7.02
CA VAL A 264 -15.78 -1.09 7.47
C VAL A 264 -15.19 -2.40 7.97
N GLY A 265 -15.99 -3.26 8.61
CA GLY A 265 -15.58 -4.58 9.08
C GLY A 265 -15.07 -5.52 7.99
N ILE A 266 -15.45 -5.29 6.74
CA ILE A 266 -14.96 -6.02 5.57
C ILE A 266 -14.05 -5.17 4.66
N GLY A 267 -13.61 -3.99 5.15
CA GLY A 267 -12.71 -3.11 4.43
C GLY A 267 -13.35 -2.28 3.33
N GLN A 268 -14.64 -1.98 3.45
CA GLN A 268 -15.44 -1.22 2.48
C GLN A 268 -16.01 0.06 3.12
N GLY A 269 -16.89 0.74 2.41
CA GLY A 269 -17.52 1.98 2.87
C GLY A 269 -16.56 3.16 2.79
N PHE A 270 -16.46 3.94 3.85
CA PHE A 270 -15.60 5.15 3.90
C PHE A 270 -14.11 4.87 4.13
N LEU A 271 -13.75 3.61 4.40
CA LEU A 271 -12.36 3.23 4.65
C LEU A 271 -11.56 3.26 3.35
N LEU A 272 -10.48 4.06 3.32
CA LEU A 272 -9.54 4.11 2.20
C LEU A 272 -8.11 3.99 2.72
N SER A 273 -7.27 3.27 2.00
CA SER A 273 -5.84 3.08 2.34
C SER A 273 -4.97 3.10 1.10
N THR A 274 -3.69 3.40 1.30
CA THR A 274 -2.68 3.29 0.25
C THR A 274 -2.06 1.89 0.24
N PRO A 275 -1.51 1.42 -0.90
CA PRO A 275 -0.79 0.15 -0.96
C PRO A 275 0.38 0.05 0.02
N ILE A 276 1.13 1.14 0.25
CA ILE A 276 2.22 1.13 1.23
C ILE A 276 1.72 0.90 2.66
N GLU A 277 0.59 1.50 3.04
CA GLU A 277 0.01 1.27 4.38
C GLU A 277 -0.49 -0.17 4.54
N LEU A 278 -1.00 -0.81 3.48
CA LEU A 278 -1.33 -2.24 3.50
C LEU A 278 -0.10 -3.11 3.72
N ALA A 279 1.05 -2.76 3.12
CA ALA A 279 2.30 -3.48 3.35
C ALA A 279 2.81 -3.26 4.79
N ILE A 280 2.78 -2.03 5.30
CA ILE A 280 3.20 -1.71 6.68
C ILE A 280 2.28 -2.38 7.70
N MET A 281 0.97 -2.35 7.50
CA MET A 281 0.02 -3.08 8.33
C MET A 281 0.37 -4.58 8.37
N THR A 282 0.67 -5.17 7.21
CA THR A 282 1.09 -6.57 7.12
C THR A 282 2.39 -6.82 7.90
N ALA A 283 3.39 -5.92 7.78
CA ALA A 283 4.62 -5.98 8.56
C ALA A 283 4.34 -5.98 10.07
N ASN A 284 3.51 -5.05 10.52
CA ASN A 284 3.18 -4.90 11.94
C ASN A 284 2.38 -6.08 12.50
N LEU A 285 1.61 -6.79 11.66
CA LEU A 285 0.93 -8.03 12.05
C LEU A 285 1.90 -9.20 12.28
N ILE A 286 3.01 -9.27 11.53
CA ILE A 286 3.88 -10.45 11.52
C ILE A 286 5.17 -10.28 12.32
N ASN A 287 5.51 -9.05 12.75
CA ASN A 287 6.77 -8.72 13.42
C ASN A 287 6.73 -8.81 14.96
N LYS A 288 5.80 -9.58 15.52
CA LYS A 288 5.74 -9.87 16.96
C LYS A 288 5.81 -8.62 17.85
N GLY A 289 5.11 -7.55 17.47
CA GLY A 289 5.05 -6.31 18.23
C GLY A 289 6.14 -5.28 17.92
N ASN A 290 6.93 -5.47 16.88
CA ASN A 290 7.80 -4.42 16.38
C ASN A 290 7.07 -3.61 15.30
N VAL A 291 7.08 -2.29 15.44
CA VAL A 291 6.52 -1.38 14.43
C VAL A 291 7.56 -1.12 13.37
N VAL A 292 7.20 -1.41 12.14
CA VAL A 292 8.02 -1.15 10.96
C VAL A 292 7.68 0.23 10.40
N ILE A 293 8.70 1.01 10.10
CA ILE A 293 8.59 2.32 9.44
C ILE A 293 9.14 2.16 8.03
N PRO A 294 8.41 2.58 6.99
CA PRO A 294 8.93 2.49 5.62
C PRO A 294 10.17 3.36 5.45
N ASN A 295 11.17 2.83 4.75
CA ASN A 295 12.41 3.54 4.44
C ASN A 295 12.83 3.26 2.99
N ILE A 296 13.33 4.29 2.30
CA ILE A 296 13.80 4.18 0.91
C ILE A 296 15.27 4.53 0.75
N ILE A 297 15.90 5.11 1.79
CA ILE A 297 17.31 5.51 1.75
C ILE A 297 18.17 4.47 2.47
N LYS A 298 19.16 3.94 1.76
CA LYS A 298 20.13 3.00 2.31
C LYS A 298 21.32 3.73 2.93
N SER A 299 21.88 4.73 2.21
CA SER A 299 23.00 5.52 2.72
C SER A 299 23.06 6.91 2.06
N ILE A 300 23.73 7.86 2.72
CA ILE A 300 24.05 9.20 2.21
C ILE A 300 25.57 9.36 2.29
N SER A 301 26.23 9.59 1.15
CA SER A 301 27.71 9.67 1.03
C SER A 301 28.45 8.46 1.62
N GLY A 302 27.86 7.27 1.55
CA GLY A 302 28.40 6.04 2.12
C GLY A 302 27.99 5.76 3.56
N GLU A 303 27.54 6.76 4.31
CA GLU A 303 27.05 6.59 5.69
C GLU A 303 25.67 5.94 5.70
N PRO A 304 25.51 4.77 6.34
CA PRO A 304 24.25 4.05 6.36
C PRO A 304 23.18 4.77 7.18
N ILE A 305 21.94 4.75 6.68
CA ILE A 305 20.77 5.18 7.44
C ILE A 305 20.20 3.98 8.18
N ILE A 306 20.30 4.02 9.51
CA ILE A 306 19.76 2.97 10.37
C ILE A 306 18.29 3.26 10.65
N ASN A 307 17.41 2.39 10.17
CA ASN A 307 15.99 2.47 10.48
C ASN A 307 15.72 1.82 11.84
N ASN A 308 15.32 2.60 12.82
CA ASN A 308 15.05 2.12 14.17
C ASN A 308 13.63 1.60 14.29
N PHE A 309 13.50 0.38 14.84
CA PHE A 309 12.18 -0.16 15.22
C PHE A 309 11.62 0.57 16.44
N ARG A 310 10.29 0.70 16.47
CA ARG A 310 9.58 1.02 17.71
C ARG A 310 8.90 -0.26 18.22
N LYS A 311 9.09 -0.61 19.48
CA LYS A 311 8.32 -1.68 20.11
C LYS A 311 6.87 -1.22 20.26
N ASN A 312 5.94 -2.08 19.85
CA ASN A 312 4.53 -1.89 20.05
C ASN A 312 3.98 -2.99 20.96
N ASN A 313 3.92 -2.73 22.25
CA ASN A 313 3.42 -3.67 23.25
C ASN A 313 1.87 -3.72 23.30
N ASN A 314 1.17 -3.13 22.33
CA ASN A 314 -0.29 -3.05 22.33
C ASN A 314 -0.99 -4.37 21.96
N PHE A 315 -0.24 -5.36 21.44
CA PHE A 315 -0.79 -6.62 20.97
C PHE A 315 -0.16 -7.82 21.68
N ASN A 316 -0.99 -8.81 22.04
CA ASN A 316 -0.52 -10.11 22.48
C ASN A 316 0.07 -10.88 21.28
N ILE A 317 1.26 -11.46 21.45
CA ILE A 317 1.97 -12.22 20.41
C ILE A 317 1.14 -13.42 19.95
N GLU A 318 0.47 -14.11 20.86
CA GLU A 318 -0.41 -15.25 20.51
C GLU A 318 -1.55 -14.82 19.57
N HIS A 319 -2.13 -13.63 19.77
CA HIS A 319 -3.15 -13.10 18.88
C HIS A 319 -2.59 -12.84 17.49
N LEU A 320 -1.38 -12.27 17.38
CA LEU A 320 -0.70 -12.07 16.11
C LEU A 320 -0.41 -13.39 15.38
N ASP A 321 0.04 -14.42 16.12
CA ASP A 321 0.32 -15.75 15.56
C ASP A 321 -0.96 -16.42 15.04
N ILE A 322 -2.10 -16.24 15.70
CA ILE A 322 -3.42 -16.71 15.21
C ILE A 322 -3.81 -16.03 13.90
N ILE A 323 -3.62 -14.71 13.80
CA ILE A 323 -3.89 -13.97 12.56
C ILE A 323 -2.96 -14.48 11.45
N LYS A 324 -1.67 -14.61 11.73
CA LYS A 324 -0.67 -15.15 10.82
C LYS A 324 -1.02 -16.56 10.34
N GLN A 325 -1.52 -17.43 11.22
CA GLN A 325 -2.02 -18.77 10.87
C GLN A 325 -3.25 -18.68 9.93
N GLY A 326 -4.18 -17.76 10.18
CA GLY A 326 -5.31 -17.51 9.29
C GLY A 326 -4.84 -17.11 7.89
N MET A 327 -3.87 -16.19 7.81
CA MET A 327 -3.28 -15.75 6.54
C MET A 327 -2.52 -16.89 5.82
N PHE A 328 -1.88 -17.79 6.57
CA PHE A 328 -1.28 -19.00 6.00
C PHE A 328 -2.33 -19.88 5.33
N LYS A 329 -3.45 -20.12 6.00
CA LYS A 329 -4.56 -20.92 5.45
C LYS A 329 -5.21 -20.30 4.21
N VAL A 330 -5.19 -18.97 4.03
CA VAL A 330 -5.66 -18.31 2.80
C VAL A 330 -4.98 -18.90 1.56
N ILE A 331 -3.67 -19.15 1.66
CA ILE A 331 -2.84 -19.59 0.53
C ILE A 331 -2.67 -21.11 0.52
N ASN A 332 -2.57 -21.77 1.69
CA ASN A 332 -2.14 -23.16 1.76
C ASN A 332 -3.25 -24.16 2.11
N SER A 333 -4.49 -23.71 2.33
CA SER A 333 -5.66 -24.57 2.48
C SER A 333 -6.45 -24.66 1.18
N ASN A 334 -6.95 -25.83 0.82
CA ASN A 334 -7.78 -26.05 -0.37
C ASN A 334 -9.08 -25.21 -0.37
N LYS A 335 -9.55 -24.78 0.81
CA LYS A 335 -10.69 -23.85 0.97
C LYS A 335 -10.24 -22.38 1.03
N GLY A 336 -8.95 -22.10 0.98
CA GLY A 336 -8.38 -20.76 1.02
C GLY A 336 -8.63 -20.01 -0.28
N THR A 337 -8.95 -18.71 -0.17
CA THR A 337 -9.27 -17.88 -1.34
C THR A 337 -8.07 -17.64 -2.28
N GLY A 338 -6.85 -17.86 -1.79
CA GLY A 338 -5.59 -17.72 -2.55
C GLY A 338 -4.92 -19.04 -2.90
N TRP A 339 -5.59 -20.18 -2.73
CA TRP A 339 -5.02 -21.52 -2.93
C TRP A 339 -4.26 -21.71 -4.26
N LYS A 340 -4.73 -21.12 -5.34
CA LYS A 340 -4.05 -21.17 -6.66
C LYS A 340 -2.72 -20.41 -6.71
N SER A 341 -2.43 -19.58 -5.73
CA SER A 341 -1.18 -18.81 -5.63
C SER A 341 -0.20 -19.39 -4.60
N ARG A 342 -0.35 -20.68 -4.21
CA ARG A 342 0.59 -21.34 -3.31
C ARG A 342 1.91 -21.70 -3.99
N THR A 343 2.91 -21.97 -3.17
CA THR A 343 4.18 -22.61 -3.57
C THR A 343 4.21 -24.04 -3.03
N GLU A 344 4.99 -24.91 -3.65
CA GLU A 344 5.26 -26.26 -3.14
C GLU A 344 6.52 -26.31 -2.26
N ASP A 345 7.32 -25.25 -2.32
CA ASP A 345 8.53 -25.12 -1.52
C ASP A 345 8.18 -24.88 -0.04
N LYS A 346 8.41 -25.91 0.80
CA LYS A 346 8.12 -25.86 2.23
C LYS A 346 8.95 -24.82 2.98
N GLU A 347 10.13 -24.48 2.49
CA GLU A 347 10.98 -23.45 3.07
C GLU A 347 10.52 -22.05 2.70
N PHE A 348 9.70 -21.92 1.64
CA PHE A 348 9.20 -20.65 1.14
C PHE A 348 7.68 -20.58 1.01
N TYR A 349 6.97 -21.16 1.99
CA TYR A 349 5.52 -20.99 2.04
C TYR A 349 5.14 -19.51 2.10
N ILE A 350 4.21 -19.13 1.22
CA ILE A 350 3.59 -17.81 1.20
C ILE A 350 2.39 -17.81 2.13
N ALA A 351 2.18 -16.72 2.84
CA ALA A 351 0.94 -16.42 3.54
C ALA A 351 0.44 -15.04 3.12
N GLY A 352 -0.86 -14.81 3.20
CA GLY A 352 -1.40 -13.54 2.74
C GLY A 352 -2.91 -13.43 2.88
N LYS A 353 -3.47 -12.39 2.25
CA LYS A 353 -4.92 -12.17 2.20
C LYS A 353 -5.31 -11.59 0.85
N THR A 354 -6.25 -12.23 0.17
CA THR A 354 -6.87 -11.71 -1.04
C THR A 354 -7.94 -10.68 -0.67
N GLY A 355 -8.09 -9.67 -1.49
CA GLY A 355 -9.10 -8.64 -1.37
C GLY A 355 -9.80 -8.37 -2.70
N THR A 356 -11.04 -7.94 -2.61
CA THR A 356 -11.81 -7.40 -3.74
C THR A 356 -12.48 -6.13 -3.24
N SER A 357 -12.23 -5.02 -3.91
CA SER A 357 -12.82 -3.73 -3.60
C SER A 357 -13.94 -3.46 -4.59
N GLN A 358 -15.17 -3.42 -4.10
CA GLN A 358 -16.33 -3.11 -4.93
C GLN A 358 -16.33 -1.64 -5.34
N VAL A 359 -16.47 -1.39 -6.63
CA VAL A 359 -16.50 -0.04 -7.22
C VAL A 359 -17.93 0.45 -7.43
N ARG A 360 -18.90 -0.44 -7.41
CA ARG A 360 -20.32 -0.15 -7.63
C ARG A 360 -21.23 -0.76 -6.58
N ILE A 361 -22.40 -0.19 -6.43
CA ILE A 361 -23.47 -0.77 -5.62
C ILE A 361 -24.19 -1.85 -6.46
N ILE A 362 -24.37 -3.03 -5.87
CA ILE A 362 -25.18 -4.10 -6.46
C ILE A 362 -26.62 -3.90 -5.97
N SER A 363 -27.55 -3.64 -6.88
CA SER A 363 -28.96 -3.41 -6.54
C SER A 363 -29.66 -4.69 -6.07
N ALA A 364 -30.80 -4.54 -5.37
CA ALA A 364 -31.62 -5.67 -4.94
C ALA A 364 -32.15 -6.46 -6.15
N ASN A 365 -32.54 -5.77 -7.22
CA ASN A 365 -33.00 -6.40 -8.45
C ASN A 365 -31.88 -7.25 -9.11
N GLU A 366 -30.68 -6.70 -9.21
CA GLU A 366 -29.52 -7.44 -9.76
C GLU A 366 -29.17 -8.67 -8.90
N ARG A 367 -29.37 -8.60 -7.59
CA ARG A 367 -29.19 -9.76 -6.71
C ARG A 367 -30.23 -10.85 -6.96
N ALA A 368 -31.48 -10.46 -7.26
CA ALA A 368 -32.59 -11.39 -7.57
C ALA A 368 -32.44 -12.00 -8.95
N THR A 369 -32.07 -11.21 -9.97
CA THR A 369 -32.00 -11.64 -11.38
C THR A 369 -30.66 -12.22 -11.80
N GLY A 370 -29.61 -11.97 -11.04
CA GLY A 370 -28.25 -12.44 -11.30
C GLY A 370 -27.22 -11.29 -11.32
N ILE A 371 -26.18 -11.44 -10.51
CA ILE A 371 -25.10 -10.44 -10.44
C ILE A 371 -24.20 -10.60 -11.68
N LEU A 372 -24.01 -9.51 -12.42
CA LEU A 372 -23.11 -9.50 -13.57
C LEU A 372 -21.67 -9.81 -13.14
N LYS A 373 -21.00 -10.65 -13.91
CA LYS A 373 -19.60 -10.98 -13.71
C LYS A 373 -18.71 -9.78 -14.09
N ASN A 374 -17.60 -9.57 -13.39
CA ASN A 374 -16.71 -8.45 -13.67
C ASN A 374 -16.28 -8.34 -15.16
N LYS A 375 -16.07 -9.48 -15.84
CA LYS A 375 -15.71 -9.50 -17.27
C LYS A 375 -16.79 -8.93 -18.20
N ASP A 376 -18.05 -8.99 -17.77
CA ASP A 376 -19.22 -8.55 -18.54
C ASP A 376 -19.58 -7.09 -18.24
N LEU A 377 -18.87 -6.45 -17.30
CA LEU A 377 -19.03 -5.04 -16.95
C LEU A 377 -18.09 -4.14 -17.78
N PRO A 378 -18.49 -2.88 -18.04
CA PRO A 378 -17.57 -1.86 -18.51
C PRO A 378 -16.34 -1.76 -17.60
N PHE A 379 -15.16 -1.50 -18.16
CA PHE A 379 -13.90 -1.50 -17.41
C PHE A 379 -13.97 -0.67 -16.11
N SER A 380 -14.47 0.57 -16.18
CA SER A 380 -14.58 1.47 -15.02
C SER A 380 -15.52 1.01 -13.91
N LYS A 381 -16.38 0.02 -14.17
CA LYS A 381 -17.32 -0.56 -13.18
C LYS A 381 -16.85 -1.89 -12.60
N ARG A 382 -15.71 -2.42 -13.05
CA ARG A 382 -15.13 -3.65 -12.52
C ARG A 382 -14.50 -3.38 -11.17
N ASP A 383 -14.55 -4.39 -10.29
CA ASP A 383 -13.94 -4.32 -8.97
C ASP A 383 -12.40 -4.22 -9.06
N HIS A 384 -11.77 -3.66 -8.02
CA HIS A 384 -10.33 -3.72 -7.89
C HIS A 384 -9.91 -5.03 -7.23
N GLY A 385 -8.84 -5.63 -7.75
CA GLY A 385 -8.21 -6.80 -7.15
C GLY A 385 -7.08 -6.39 -6.20
N LEU A 386 -7.08 -6.93 -4.98
CA LEU A 386 -6.06 -6.65 -3.98
C LEU A 386 -5.43 -7.94 -3.46
N PHE A 387 -4.18 -7.84 -3.07
CA PHE A 387 -3.47 -8.89 -2.35
C PHE A 387 -2.42 -8.28 -1.44
N ILE A 388 -2.36 -8.78 -0.20
CA ILE A 388 -1.23 -8.61 0.70
C ILE A 388 -0.65 -9.97 1.01
N GLY A 389 0.68 -10.06 1.06
CA GLY A 389 1.34 -11.33 1.31
C GLY A 389 2.73 -11.16 1.88
N PHE A 390 3.24 -12.23 2.45
CA PHE A 390 4.61 -12.30 2.95
C PHE A 390 5.19 -13.71 2.79
N ALA A 391 6.49 -13.79 2.69
CA ALA A 391 7.26 -15.05 2.62
C ALA A 391 8.68 -14.85 3.14
N PRO A 392 9.34 -15.93 3.65
CA PRO A 392 8.75 -17.22 4.05
C PRO A 392 7.79 -17.10 5.24
N TYR A 393 6.84 -18.02 5.39
CA TYR A 393 5.87 -17.99 6.49
C TYR A 393 6.54 -18.05 7.88
N ILE A 394 7.54 -18.91 8.07
CA ILE A 394 8.16 -19.12 9.39
C ILE A 394 9.01 -17.92 9.80
N LYS A 395 9.90 -17.45 8.92
CA LYS A 395 10.80 -16.30 9.14
C LYS A 395 10.58 -15.28 8.02
N PRO A 396 9.55 -14.44 8.10
CA PRO A 396 9.23 -13.50 7.03
C PRO A 396 10.42 -12.58 6.68
N LYS A 397 10.74 -12.51 5.39
CA LYS A 397 11.77 -11.63 4.83
C LYS A 397 11.16 -10.57 3.93
N TYR A 398 10.18 -10.95 3.13
CA TYR A 398 9.56 -10.10 2.11
C TYR A 398 8.07 -9.96 2.35
N ILE A 399 7.57 -8.75 2.16
CA ILE A 399 6.14 -8.43 2.18
C ILE A 399 5.80 -7.77 0.86
N THR A 400 4.66 -8.13 0.30
CA THR A 400 4.11 -7.49 -0.89
C THR A 400 2.71 -6.94 -0.63
N ALA A 401 2.39 -5.83 -1.26
CA ALA A 401 1.03 -5.34 -1.44
C ALA A 401 0.81 -5.04 -2.92
N VAL A 402 -0.27 -5.57 -3.45
CA VAL A 402 -0.67 -5.43 -4.86
C VAL A 402 -2.10 -4.92 -4.92
N VAL A 403 -2.32 -3.87 -5.69
CA VAL A 403 -3.63 -3.33 -6.04
C VAL A 403 -3.71 -3.19 -7.55
N LEU A 404 -4.66 -3.88 -8.17
CA LEU A 404 -4.92 -3.79 -9.60
C LEU A 404 -6.32 -3.20 -9.81
N GLU A 405 -6.36 -2.02 -10.42
CA GLU A 405 -7.60 -1.29 -10.66
C GLU A 405 -8.42 -2.04 -11.71
N HIS A 406 -9.72 -2.20 -11.45
CA HIS A 406 -10.69 -2.79 -12.36
C HIS A 406 -10.34 -4.20 -12.90
N ALA A 407 -9.47 -4.92 -12.20
CA ALA A 407 -8.99 -6.24 -12.61
C ALA A 407 -9.85 -7.40 -12.09
N GLY A 408 -10.94 -7.10 -11.38
CA GLY A 408 -11.83 -8.11 -10.79
C GLY A 408 -11.32 -8.66 -9.47
N GLY A 409 -11.69 -9.88 -9.12
CA GLY A 409 -11.37 -10.47 -7.82
C GLY A 409 -9.87 -10.70 -7.59
N GLY A 410 -9.37 -10.28 -6.41
CA GLY A 410 -7.95 -10.33 -6.07
C GLY A 410 -7.33 -11.73 -6.08
N SER A 411 -8.11 -12.78 -5.86
CA SER A 411 -7.63 -14.16 -5.94
C SER A 411 -7.18 -14.58 -7.36
N LYS A 412 -7.76 -13.96 -8.39
CA LYS A 412 -7.45 -14.25 -9.80
C LYS A 412 -6.50 -13.23 -10.43
N SER A 413 -6.49 -12.00 -9.94
CA SER A 413 -5.70 -10.90 -10.50
C SER A 413 -4.46 -10.58 -9.66
N ALA A 414 -4.64 -10.11 -8.43
CA ALA A 414 -3.55 -9.57 -7.60
C ALA A 414 -2.73 -10.65 -6.87
N ALA A 415 -3.35 -11.77 -6.45
CA ALA A 415 -2.64 -12.82 -5.71
C ALA A 415 -1.56 -13.53 -6.55
N PRO A 416 -1.78 -13.89 -7.83
CA PRO A 416 -0.71 -14.41 -8.68
C PRO A 416 0.46 -13.42 -8.85
N VAL A 417 0.17 -12.13 -9.02
CA VAL A 417 1.21 -11.08 -9.09
C VAL A 417 2.01 -11.05 -7.79
N GLY A 418 1.34 -10.99 -6.65
CA GLY A 418 2.01 -10.96 -5.34
C GLY A 418 2.86 -12.20 -5.06
N ARG A 419 2.39 -13.41 -5.44
CA ARG A 419 3.17 -14.65 -5.40
C ARG A 419 4.47 -14.51 -6.19
N ASP A 420 4.35 -14.10 -7.45
CA ASP A 420 5.50 -14.02 -8.36
C ASP A 420 6.53 -13.00 -7.89
N LEU A 421 6.07 -11.89 -7.30
CA LEU A 421 6.93 -10.88 -6.69
C LEU A 421 7.70 -11.40 -5.49
N LEU A 422 7.06 -12.16 -4.59
CA LEU A 422 7.73 -12.78 -3.44
C LEU A 422 8.78 -13.80 -3.89
N ILE A 423 8.47 -14.62 -4.88
CA ILE A 423 9.39 -15.58 -5.48
C ILE A 423 10.58 -14.86 -6.14
N ALA A 424 10.30 -13.82 -6.95
CA ALA A 424 11.34 -13.02 -7.58
C ALA A 424 12.24 -12.34 -6.54
N SER A 425 11.70 -11.90 -5.41
CA SER A 425 12.51 -11.33 -4.32
C SER A 425 13.54 -12.33 -3.79
N ARG A 426 13.15 -13.58 -3.57
CA ARG A 426 14.08 -14.63 -3.14
C ARG A 426 15.14 -14.90 -4.20
N ARG A 427 14.73 -15.07 -5.44
CA ARG A 427 15.64 -15.35 -6.57
C ARG A 427 16.66 -14.21 -6.79
N ILE A 428 16.19 -12.97 -6.86
CA ILE A 428 17.02 -11.82 -7.20
C ILE A 428 17.93 -11.42 -6.04
N ILE A 429 17.44 -11.48 -4.80
CA ILE A 429 18.19 -10.99 -3.64
C ILE A 429 19.05 -12.09 -3.00
N GLU A 430 18.57 -13.34 -2.98
CA GLU A 430 19.23 -14.46 -2.32
C GLU A 430 19.86 -15.45 -3.32
N GLY A 431 19.59 -15.35 -4.63
CA GLY A 431 20.07 -16.29 -5.64
C GLY A 431 19.41 -17.69 -5.55
N ILE A 432 18.24 -17.79 -4.90
CA ILE A 432 17.56 -19.07 -4.65
C ILE A 432 16.26 -19.15 -5.45
N ASP A 433 16.14 -20.16 -6.30
CA ASP A 433 14.90 -20.46 -7.01
C ASP A 433 13.85 -21.12 -6.11
N THR A 434 12.58 -20.91 -6.44
CA THR A 434 11.43 -21.46 -5.72
C THR A 434 10.53 -22.21 -6.71
N ASN A 435 10.22 -23.48 -6.40
CA ASN A 435 9.31 -24.27 -7.20
C ASN A 435 7.88 -23.73 -7.14
N ILE A 436 7.29 -23.52 -8.31
CA ILE A 436 5.93 -22.97 -8.48
C ILE A 436 4.99 -24.13 -8.87
N VAL A 437 3.81 -24.14 -8.28
CA VAL A 437 2.70 -24.95 -8.80
C VAL A 437 2.23 -24.32 -10.13
N VAL A 438 2.55 -24.93 -11.23
CA VAL A 438 1.96 -24.59 -12.53
C VAL A 438 0.55 -25.19 -12.53
N SER A 439 -0.48 -24.35 -12.35
CA SER A 439 -1.90 -24.76 -12.39
C SER A 439 -2.56 -24.36 -13.68
#